data_4d391088c780525631a5164433064e63
#
_entry.id   4d391088c780525631a5164433064e63
#
_cell.length_a   1.000
_cell.length_b   1.000
_cell.length_c   1.000
_cell.angle_alpha   90.00
_cell.angle_beta   90.00
_cell.angle_gamma   90.00
#
_symmetry.space_group_name_H-M   'P 1'
#
loop_
_entity.id
_entity.type
_entity.pdbx_description
1 polymer ?
#
loop_
_entity_poly.entity_id
_entity_poly.type
_entity_poly.pdbx_seq_one_letter_code
_entity_poly.pdbx_strand_id
1 'polypeptide(L)'
;VPRRVALITGPTSGIGEGFARRYAADGYDLVLVSRDADRLKALAAELSDEGGRNVEVLPADLGQAADRDKVAERLTAGVEVLVNNAGFATSGEFWTADPAKLQSQLDVNVTSVMQLTRAALPAMIDAGAGTVINVASVAGLLSGRGSTYAASKAWVVSFTEGLAVGLRGTGVGMHVVCPGYVHTEFHDRAGIDMTSLPSFMWLEVDDVVRETLADAAGGKVVIIPGVQYKAITTASRMVPRTLSRAATSVFGRGRGRT
;
A
#
# COMPACT_ATOMS: atom_id res chain seq x y z
N VAL A 1 22.40 -13.55 15.72
CA VAL A 1 21.76 -12.27 15.33
C VAL A 1 20.26 -12.55 15.34
N PRO A 2 19.43 -11.75 16.02
CA PRO A 2 17.98 -11.91 15.94
C PRO A 2 17.55 -11.84 14.48
N ARG A 3 16.60 -12.71 14.08
CA ARG A 3 16.12 -12.75 12.72
C ARG A 3 15.28 -11.51 12.43
N ARG A 4 15.54 -10.85 11.32
CA ARG A 4 14.77 -9.69 10.85
C ARG A 4 13.46 -10.20 10.25
N VAL A 5 12.32 -9.66 10.67
CA VAL A 5 11.00 -10.10 10.23
C VAL A 5 10.29 -8.98 9.48
N ALA A 6 9.74 -9.26 8.31
CA ALA A 6 8.87 -8.36 7.56
C ALA A 6 7.45 -8.94 7.44
N LEU A 7 6.44 -8.18 7.84
CA LEU A 7 5.04 -8.52 7.62
C LEU A 7 4.50 -7.73 6.42
N ILE A 8 3.94 -8.45 5.44
CA ILE A 8 3.41 -7.86 4.21
C ILE A 8 1.94 -8.25 4.05
N THR A 9 1.06 -7.26 3.89
CA THR A 9 -0.35 -7.49 3.58
C THR A 9 -0.59 -7.44 2.07
N GLY A 10 -1.41 -8.35 1.54
CA GLY A 10 -1.70 -8.48 0.11
C GLY A 10 -0.49 -8.89 -0.74
N PRO A 11 0.34 -9.87 -0.31
CA PRO A 11 1.56 -10.26 -1.01
C PRO A 11 1.32 -11.19 -2.20
N THR A 12 0.08 -11.61 -2.47
CA THR A 12 -0.23 -12.65 -3.47
C THR A 12 -0.26 -12.14 -4.91
N SER A 13 0.01 -10.85 -5.14
CA SER A 13 0.16 -10.25 -6.47
C SER A 13 0.75 -8.84 -6.41
N GLY A 14 1.29 -8.38 -7.53
CA GLY A 14 1.69 -7.00 -7.77
C GLY A 14 2.70 -6.45 -6.77
N ILE A 15 2.48 -5.21 -6.28
CA ILE A 15 3.43 -4.49 -5.43
C ILE A 15 3.73 -5.28 -4.13
N GLY A 16 2.71 -5.89 -3.52
CA GLY A 16 2.89 -6.69 -2.31
C GLY A 16 3.76 -7.92 -2.52
N GLU A 17 3.60 -8.60 -3.65
CA GLU A 17 4.47 -9.71 -4.04
C GLU A 17 5.90 -9.23 -4.30
N GLY A 18 6.06 -8.11 -4.99
CA GLY A 18 7.38 -7.50 -5.20
C GLY A 18 8.09 -7.18 -3.88
N PHE A 19 7.40 -6.64 -2.89
CA PHE A 19 7.96 -6.45 -1.56
C PHE A 19 8.32 -7.78 -0.87
N ALA A 20 7.47 -8.80 -0.95
CA ALA A 20 7.74 -10.10 -0.34
C ALA A 20 9.00 -10.74 -0.93
N ARG A 21 9.12 -10.78 -2.25
CA ARG A 21 10.31 -11.29 -2.95
C ARG A 21 11.57 -10.51 -2.60
N ARG A 22 11.46 -9.19 -2.56
CA ARG A 22 12.61 -8.33 -2.23
C ARG A 22 13.07 -8.52 -0.78
N TYR A 23 12.18 -8.52 0.21
CA TYR A 23 12.57 -8.75 1.60
C TYR A 23 13.08 -10.18 1.83
N ALA A 24 12.53 -11.18 1.13
CA ALA A 24 13.09 -12.52 1.11
C ALA A 24 14.55 -12.50 0.60
N ALA A 25 14.83 -11.87 -0.54
CA ALA A 25 16.17 -11.73 -1.09
C ALA A 25 17.13 -10.97 -0.15
N ASP A 26 16.63 -9.96 0.57
CA ASP A 26 17.39 -9.17 1.55
C ASP A 26 17.60 -9.88 2.90
N GLY A 27 17.14 -11.12 3.07
CA GLY A 27 17.44 -11.95 4.23
C GLY A 27 16.41 -11.89 5.36
N TYR A 28 15.23 -11.39 5.14
CA TYR A 28 14.17 -11.37 6.16
C TYR A 28 13.40 -12.70 6.21
N ASP A 29 13.00 -13.09 7.42
CA ASP A 29 11.86 -13.97 7.60
C ASP A 29 10.58 -13.19 7.29
N LEU A 30 9.55 -13.86 6.78
CA LEU A 30 8.35 -13.19 6.30
C LEU A 30 7.10 -13.64 7.05
N VAL A 31 6.16 -12.72 7.23
CA VAL A 31 4.76 -13.01 7.59
C VAL A 31 3.89 -12.50 6.45
N LEU A 32 3.24 -13.40 5.73
CA LEU A 32 2.45 -13.10 4.56
C LEU A 32 0.95 -13.13 4.90
N VAL A 33 0.27 -12.01 4.70
CA VAL A 33 -1.14 -11.82 5.08
C VAL A 33 -2.02 -11.57 3.86
N SER A 34 -2.96 -12.45 3.57
CA SER A 34 -3.97 -12.29 2.52
C SER A 34 -5.15 -13.23 2.77
N ARG A 35 -6.27 -13.03 2.05
CA ARG A 35 -7.45 -13.89 2.13
C ARG A 35 -7.25 -15.25 1.45
N ASP A 36 -6.46 -15.28 0.39
CA ASP A 36 -6.24 -16.45 -0.45
C ASP A 36 -5.13 -17.31 0.16
N ALA A 37 -5.55 -18.29 0.96
CA ALA A 37 -4.64 -19.19 1.66
C ALA A 37 -3.79 -20.05 0.71
N ASP A 38 -4.32 -20.42 -0.45
CA ASP A 38 -3.61 -21.29 -1.38
C ASP A 38 -2.54 -20.51 -2.15
N ARG A 39 -2.84 -19.30 -2.61
CA ARG A 39 -1.82 -18.41 -3.18
C ARG A 39 -0.73 -18.03 -2.15
N LEU A 40 -1.11 -17.82 -0.88
CA LEU A 40 -0.13 -17.57 0.20
C LEU A 40 0.81 -18.76 0.39
N LYS A 41 0.28 -19.99 0.44
CA LYS A 41 1.09 -21.21 0.61
C LYS A 41 2.02 -21.42 -0.57
N ALA A 42 1.53 -21.21 -1.80
CA ALA A 42 2.36 -21.32 -3.00
C ALA A 42 3.53 -20.34 -2.98
N LEU A 43 3.27 -19.05 -2.68
CA LEU A 43 4.30 -18.04 -2.56
C LEU A 43 5.27 -18.34 -1.40
N ALA A 44 4.76 -18.81 -0.27
CA ALA A 44 5.60 -19.16 0.88
C ALA A 44 6.54 -20.32 0.57
N ALA A 45 6.08 -21.36 -0.14
CA ALA A 45 6.93 -22.46 -0.57
C ALA A 45 8.06 -21.96 -1.48
N GLU A 46 7.73 -21.17 -2.49
CA GLU A 46 8.68 -20.57 -3.42
C GLU A 46 9.77 -19.75 -2.69
N LEU A 47 9.34 -18.85 -1.80
CA LEU A 47 10.27 -17.97 -1.07
C LEU A 47 11.08 -18.68 0.01
N SER A 48 10.59 -19.80 0.55
CA SER A 48 11.32 -20.61 1.54
C SER A 48 12.47 -21.39 0.89
N ASP A 49 12.25 -21.93 -0.32
CA ASP A 49 13.23 -22.72 -1.04
C ASP A 49 14.45 -21.90 -1.49
N GLU A 50 14.25 -20.62 -1.80
CA GLU A 50 15.29 -19.71 -2.29
C GLU A 50 16.35 -19.31 -1.26
N GLY A 51 16.23 -19.66 0.03
CA GLY A 51 17.23 -19.20 1.00
C GLY A 51 17.09 -19.67 2.45
N GLY A 52 16.34 -20.73 2.73
CA GLY A 52 16.22 -21.29 4.09
C GLY A 52 15.54 -20.33 5.08
N ARG A 53 14.63 -19.51 4.61
CA ARG A 53 13.91 -18.50 5.39
C ARG A 53 12.66 -19.06 6.02
N ASN A 54 12.27 -18.51 7.15
CA ASN A 54 10.97 -18.82 7.72
C ASN A 54 9.91 -17.93 7.07
N VAL A 55 8.93 -18.53 6.39
CA VAL A 55 7.81 -17.82 5.77
C VAL A 55 6.52 -18.28 6.44
N GLU A 56 6.00 -17.45 7.33
CA GLU A 56 4.74 -17.66 8.02
C GLU A 56 3.57 -17.24 7.12
N VAL A 57 2.58 -18.12 6.96
CA VAL A 57 1.34 -17.86 6.24
C VAL A 57 0.23 -17.54 7.23
N LEU A 58 -0.35 -16.35 7.15
CA LEU A 58 -1.41 -15.89 8.02
C LEU A 58 -2.65 -15.49 7.18
N PRO A 59 -3.55 -16.44 6.86
CA PRO A 59 -4.78 -16.14 6.13
C PRO A 59 -5.68 -15.23 6.95
N ALA A 60 -6.05 -14.07 6.37
CA ALA A 60 -6.89 -13.07 7.02
C ALA A 60 -7.60 -12.19 5.99
N ASP A 61 -8.89 -11.93 6.19
CA ASP A 61 -9.65 -10.90 5.50
C ASP A 61 -9.62 -9.60 6.30
N LEU A 62 -8.81 -8.65 5.87
CA LEU A 62 -8.68 -7.36 6.53
C LEU A 62 -9.96 -6.48 6.47
N GLY A 63 -10.97 -6.89 5.72
CA GLY A 63 -12.33 -6.35 5.79
C GLY A 63 -13.06 -6.76 7.09
N GLN A 64 -12.65 -7.85 7.75
CA GLN A 64 -13.26 -8.38 8.97
C GLN A 64 -12.49 -7.95 10.21
N ALA A 65 -13.21 -7.48 11.25
CA ALA A 65 -12.57 -6.99 12.48
C ALA A 65 -11.76 -8.09 13.17
N ALA A 66 -12.33 -9.29 13.33
CA ALA A 66 -11.66 -10.41 13.99
C ALA A 66 -10.34 -10.82 13.31
N ASP A 67 -10.29 -10.75 11.97
CA ASP A 67 -9.08 -11.06 11.24
C ASP A 67 -8.03 -9.93 11.36
N ARG A 68 -8.46 -8.66 11.40
CA ARG A 68 -7.56 -7.55 11.72
C ARG A 68 -6.96 -7.68 13.12
N ASP A 69 -7.76 -8.08 14.11
CA ASP A 69 -7.30 -8.31 15.48
C ASP A 69 -6.26 -9.44 15.55
N LYS A 70 -6.48 -10.53 14.81
CA LYS A 70 -5.51 -11.63 14.69
C LYS A 70 -4.17 -11.18 14.10
N VAL A 71 -4.19 -10.35 13.04
CA VAL A 71 -2.96 -9.82 12.46
C VAL A 71 -2.30 -8.80 13.39
N ALA A 72 -3.08 -7.97 14.07
CA ALA A 72 -2.59 -7.04 15.07
C ALA A 72 -1.92 -7.76 16.25
N GLU A 73 -2.50 -8.85 16.73
CA GLU A 73 -1.88 -9.71 17.76
C GLU A 73 -0.53 -10.25 17.30
N ARG A 74 -0.46 -10.75 16.04
CA ARG A 74 0.83 -11.22 15.48
C ARG A 74 1.89 -10.11 15.43
N LEU A 75 1.51 -8.88 15.19
CA LEU A 75 2.42 -7.72 15.16
C LEU A 75 2.99 -7.39 16.55
N THR A 76 2.29 -7.68 17.63
CA THR A 76 2.79 -7.44 19.01
C THR A 76 3.99 -8.32 19.36
N ALA A 77 4.19 -9.45 18.68
CA ALA A 77 5.38 -10.29 18.80
C ALA A 77 6.64 -9.64 18.17
N GLY A 78 6.48 -8.46 17.54
CA GLY A 78 7.54 -7.69 16.92
C GLY A 78 7.79 -8.07 15.46
N VAL A 79 7.98 -7.04 14.65
CA VAL A 79 8.49 -7.11 13.28
C VAL A 79 9.42 -5.92 13.07
N GLU A 80 10.42 -6.06 12.22
CA GLU A 80 11.28 -4.94 11.84
C GLU A 80 10.64 -4.09 10.72
N VAL A 81 9.86 -4.75 9.85
CA VAL A 81 9.18 -4.09 8.74
C VAL A 81 7.70 -4.45 8.71
N LEU A 82 6.85 -3.44 8.55
CA LEU A 82 5.43 -3.60 8.22
C LEU A 82 5.14 -2.95 6.87
N VAL A 83 4.66 -3.74 5.90
CA VAL A 83 4.16 -3.24 4.61
C VAL A 83 2.63 -3.38 4.56
N ASN A 84 1.93 -2.27 4.78
CA ASN A 84 0.49 -2.16 4.59
C ASN A 84 0.19 -1.94 3.10
N ASN A 85 0.14 -3.03 2.33
CA ASN A 85 -0.10 -2.97 0.90
C ASN A 85 -1.51 -3.42 0.50
N ALA A 86 -2.17 -4.27 1.27
CA ALA A 86 -3.52 -4.71 0.95
C ALA A 86 -4.47 -3.53 0.69
N GLY A 87 -5.21 -3.61 -0.39
CA GLY A 87 -6.15 -2.56 -0.77
C GLY A 87 -6.84 -2.89 -2.08
N PHE A 88 -8.00 -2.30 -2.29
CA PHE A 88 -8.73 -2.43 -3.55
C PHE A 88 -9.51 -1.16 -3.86
N ALA A 89 -9.90 -1.03 -5.14
CA ALA A 89 -10.81 0.00 -5.63
C ALA A 89 -12.12 -0.64 -6.03
N THR A 90 -13.18 0.15 -6.05
CA THR A 90 -14.48 -0.19 -6.63
C THR A 90 -14.72 0.65 -7.87
N SER A 91 -15.54 0.15 -8.77
CA SER A 91 -15.98 0.85 -9.99
C SER A 91 -17.46 1.20 -9.90
N GLY A 92 -17.91 2.13 -10.74
CA GLY A 92 -19.29 2.59 -10.81
C GLY A 92 -19.50 3.99 -10.26
N GLU A 93 -20.75 4.40 -10.14
CA GLU A 93 -21.11 5.71 -9.60
C GLU A 93 -21.40 5.58 -8.10
N PHE A 94 -20.89 6.50 -7.32
CA PHE A 94 -20.99 6.45 -5.84
C PHE A 94 -22.42 6.28 -5.33
N TRP A 95 -23.38 6.97 -5.93
CA TRP A 95 -24.80 6.95 -5.51
C TRP A 95 -25.56 5.68 -5.89
N THR A 96 -24.95 4.78 -6.68
CA THR A 96 -25.52 3.46 -7.03
C THR A 96 -24.65 2.32 -6.50
N ALA A 97 -23.51 2.63 -5.88
CA ALA A 97 -22.59 1.63 -5.36
C ALA A 97 -23.20 0.90 -4.15
N ASP A 98 -22.89 -0.38 -4.01
CA ASP A 98 -23.26 -1.18 -2.84
C ASP A 98 -22.58 -0.62 -1.57
N PRO A 99 -23.35 -0.15 -0.57
CA PRO A 99 -22.78 0.39 0.66
C PRO A 99 -21.85 -0.59 1.39
N ALA A 100 -22.13 -1.90 1.33
CA ALA A 100 -21.29 -2.90 1.97
C ALA A 100 -19.91 -3.00 1.30
N LYS A 101 -19.84 -2.86 -0.03
CA LYS A 101 -18.56 -2.81 -0.76
C LYS A 101 -17.78 -1.55 -0.44
N LEU A 102 -18.45 -0.39 -0.33
CA LEU A 102 -17.81 0.86 0.05
C LEU A 102 -17.24 0.79 1.47
N GLN A 103 -18.01 0.22 2.42
CA GLN A 103 -17.54 0.01 3.78
C GLN A 103 -16.34 -0.95 3.82
N SER A 104 -16.42 -2.09 3.13
CA SER A 104 -15.30 -3.03 3.04
C SER A 104 -14.05 -2.39 2.44
N GLN A 105 -14.19 -1.48 1.46
CA GLN A 105 -13.07 -0.73 0.93
C GLN A 105 -12.42 0.15 2.00
N LEU A 106 -13.20 0.84 2.83
CA LEU A 106 -12.67 1.65 3.94
C LEU A 106 -12.04 0.77 5.01
N ASP A 107 -12.64 -0.38 5.32
CA ASP A 107 -12.10 -1.31 6.31
C ASP A 107 -10.71 -1.84 5.90
N VAL A 108 -10.54 -2.18 4.62
CA VAL A 108 -9.24 -2.64 4.11
C VAL A 108 -8.27 -1.49 3.87
N ASN A 109 -8.70 -0.39 3.22
CA ASN A 109 -7.78 0.65 2.79
C ASN A 109 -7.39 1.65 3.91
N VAL A 110 -8.20 1.76 4.97
CA VAL A 110 -8.04 2.75 6.05
C VAL A 110 -7.96 2.08 7.42
N THR A 111 -9.01 1.37 7.83
CA THR A 111 -9.10 0.81 9.19
C THR A 111 -7.97 -0.17 9.45
N SER A 112 -7.69 -1.08 8.50
CA SER A 112 -6.60 -2.05 8.65
C SER A 112 -5.24 -1.35 8.74
N VAL A 113 -4.97 -0.36 7.88
CA VAL A 113 -3.71 0.40 7.92
C VAL A 113 -3.50 1.06 9.28
N MET A 114 -4.54 1.69 9.83
CA MET A 114 -4.50 2.31 11.15
C MET A 114 -4.23 1.29 12.26
N GLN A 115 -5.01 0.20 12.30
CA GLN A 115 -4.93 -0.80 13.37
C GLN A 115 -3.59 -1.54 13.35
N LEU A 116 -3.13 -1.99 12.17
CA LEU A 116 -1.88 -2.73 12.05
C LEU A 116 -0.66 -1.83 12.34
N THR A 117 -0.68 -0.59 11.86
CA THR A 117 0.36 0.39 12.21
C THR A 117 0.40 0.62 13.72
N ARG A 118 -0.77 0.82 14.36
CA ARG A 118 -0.87 1.01 15.81
C ARG A 118 -0.34 -0.20 16.59
N ALA A 119 -0.55 -1.41 16.08
CA ALA A 119 -0.08 -2.64 16.72
C ALA A 119 1.43 -2.83 16.60
N ALA A 120 2.03 -2.46 15.47
CA ALA A 120 3.47 -2.62 15.22
C ALA A 120 4.35 -1.60 15.96
N LEU A 121 3.88 -0.36 16.09
CA LEU A 121 4.70 0.76 16.56
C LEU A 121 5.30 0.59 17.97
N PRO A 122 4.58 0.07 19.00
CA PRO A 122 5.17 -0.05 20.33
C PRO A 122 6.46 -0.88 20.34
N ALA A 123 6.45 -2.07 19.75
CA ALA A 123 7.64 -2.93 19.69
C ALA A 123 8.78 -2.31 18.88
N MET A 124 8.46 -1.59 17.79
CA MET A 124 9.46 -0.87 16.99
C MET A 124 10.10 0.29 17.76
N ILE A 125 9.30 1.05 18.51
CA ILE A 125 9.77 2.16 19.35
C ILE A 125 10.66 1.65 20.47
N ASP A 126 10.25 0.58 21.17
CA ASP A 126 11.02 -0.04 22.25
C ASP A 126 12.35 -0.60 21.74
N ALA A 127 12.38 -1.12 20.51
CA ALA A 127 13.58 -1.59 19.84
C ALA A 127 14.48 -0.44 19.33
N GLY A 128 13.97 0.79 19.27
CA GLY A 128 14.68 1.92 18.67
C GLY A 128 14.93 1.77 17.16
N ALA A 129 14.16 0.87 16.50
CA ALA A 129 14.34 0.54 15.08
C ALA A 129 13.04 -0.05 14.51
N GLY A 130 12.72 0.29 13.28
CA GLY A 130 11.58 -0.27 12.55
C GLY A 130 11.24 0.54 11.31
N THR A 131 10.49 -0.05 10.41
CA THR A 131 10.06 0.61 9.18
C THR A 131 8.61 0.26 8.87
N VAL A 132 7.77 1.26 8.71
CA VAL A 132 6.39 1.08 8.22
C VAL A 132 6.27 1.71 6.85
N ILE A 133 5.83 0.91 5.88
CA ILE A 133 5.54 1.34 4.50
C ILE A 133 4.05 1.18 4.23
N ASN A 134 3.36 2.29 4.04
CA ASN A 134 1.94 2.32 3.69
C ASN A 134 1.79 2.53 2.18
N VAL A 135 1.08 1.63 1.48
CA VAL A 135 0.84 1.75 0.05
C VAL A 135 -0.42 2.57 -0.20
N ALA A 136 -0.23 3.83 -0.60
CA ALA A 136 -1.28 4.73 -1.03
C ALA A 136 -1.47 4.67 -2.57
N SER A 137 -1.55 5.82 -3.22
CA SER A 137 -1.64 6.02 -4.67
C SER A 137 -1.47 7.50 -5.00
N VAL A 138 -1.02 7.82 -6.21
CA VAL A 138 -1.11 9.20 -6.72
C VAL A 138 -2.55 9.73 -6.73
N ALA A 139 -3.55 8.84 -6.75
CA ALA A 139 -4.96 9.23 -6.61
C ALA A 139 -5.27 9.94 -5.29
N GLY A 140 -4.51 9.66 -4.22
CA GLY A 140 -4.62 10.37 -2.94
C GLY A 140 -3.99 11.76 -2.94
N LEU A 141 -3.13 12.07 -3.92
CA LEU A 141 -2.45 13.36 -4.05
C LEU A 141 -3.11 14.28 -5.07
N LEU A 142 -3.89 13.72 -5.98
CA LEU A 142 -4.50 14.44 -7.10
C LEU A 142 -5.99 14.65 -6.87
N SER A 143 -6.49 15.81 -7.24
CA SER A 143 -7.94 16.06 -7.30
C SER A 143 -8.51 15.35 -8.53
N GLY A 144 -9.33 14.32 -8.33
CA GLY A 144 -9.88 13.51 -9.43
C GLY A 144 -11.21 12.87 -9.09
N ARG A 145 -11.76 12.10 -10.04
CA ARG A 145 -12.89 11.19 -9.80
C ARG A 145 -12.39 9.97 -9.01
N GLY A 146 -13.27 9.37 -8.26
CA GLY A 146 -12.96 8.24 -7.40
C GLY A 146 -13.10 8.63 -5.96
N SER A 147 -14.35 8.79 -5.52
CA SER A 147 -14.67 9.43 -4.25
C SER A 147 -14.10 8.68 -3.05
N THR A 148 -14.43 7.40 -2.88
CA THR A 148 -14.01 6.62 -1.71
C THR A 148 -12.57 6.12 -1.82
N TYR A 149 -12.16 5.63 -2.98
CA TYR A 149 -10.79 5.17 -3.18
C TYR A 149 -9.76 6.31 -3.02
N ALA A 150 -9.95 7.42 -3.77
CA ALA A 150 -9.03 8.56 -3.68
C ALA A 150 -9.01 9.16 -2.27
N ALA A 151 -10.18 9.27 -1.62
CA ALA A 151 -10.28 9.74 -0.24
C ALA A 151 -9.55 8.79 0.74
N SER A 152 -9.71 7.46 0.59
CA SER A 152 -8.99 6.49 1.43
C SER A 152 -7.47 6.61 1.27
N LYS A 153 -6.99 6.79 0.04
CA LYS A 153 -5.55 6.94 -0.24
C LYS A 153 -5.00 8.31 0.22
N ALA A 154 -5.81 9.38 0.15
CA ALA A 154 -5.46 10.67 0.73
C ALA A 154 -5.37 10.60 2.27
N TRP A 155 -6.28 9.85 2.90
CA TRP A 155 -6.22 9.59 4.33
C TRP A 155 -4.92 8.88 4.72
N VAL A 156 -4.51 7.84 3.99
CA VAL A 156 -3.25 7.10 4.24
C VAL A 156 -2.04 8.02 4.13
N VAL A 157 -2.02 8.92 3.14
CA VAL A 157 -0.94 9.91 3.00
C VAL A 157 -0.87 10.81 4.23
N SER A 158 -1.97 11.47 4.59
CA SER A 158 -2.03 12.39 5.71
C SER A 158 -1.73 11.71 7.06
N PHE A 159 -2.25 10.50 7.27
CA PHE A 159 -1.97 9.67 8.44
C PHE A 159 -0.48 9.36 8.59
N THR A 160 0.16 8.95 7.49
CA THR A 160 1.60 8.60 7.50
C THR A 160 2.47 9.83 7.75
N GLU A 161 2.17 10.96 7.10
CA GLU A 161 2.90 12.23 7.32
C GLU A 161 2.77 12.69 8.78
N GLY A 162 1.57 12.61 9.37
CA GLY A 162 1.35 12.97 10.76
C GLY A 162 2.14 12.08 11.73
N LEU A 163 2.13 10.77 11.54
CA LEU A 163 2.91 9.83 12.37
C LEU A 163 4.43 10.02 12.20
N ALA A 164 4.90 10.27 10.98
CA ALA A 164 6.32 10.52 10.74
C ALA A 164 6.86 11.71 11.54
N VAL A 165 6.04 12.73 11.77
CA VAL A 165 6.40 13.86 12.65
C VAL A 165 6.52 13.42 14.11
N GLY A 166 5.54 12.64 14.59
CA GLY A 166 5.50 12.17 15.99
C GLY A 166 6.58 11.14 16.34
N LEU A 167 7.10 10.41 15.34
CA LEU A 167 8.09 9.35 15.52
C LEU A 167 9.55 9.84 15.40
N ARG A 168 9.78 11.13 15.22
CA ARG A 168 11.13 11.68 15.14
C ARG A 168 11.95 11.36 16.40
N GLY A 169 13.14 10.83 16.19
CA GLY A 169 14.05 10.46 17.28
C GLY A 169 13.79 9.07 17.90
N THR A 170 12.75 8.35 17.48
CA THR A 170 12.47 6.98 17.97
C THR A 170 13.24 5.88 17.23
N GLY A 171 13.90 6.20 16.13
CA GLY A 171 14.52 5.21 15.24
C GLY A 171 13.53 4.50 14.29
N VAL A 172 12.24 4.83 14.33
CA VAL A 172 11.21 4.22 13.46
C VAL A 172 10.96 5.08 12.22
N GLY A 173 11.15 4.48 11.04
CA GLY A 173 10.82 5.09 9.75
C GLY A 173 9.35 4.92 9.38
N MET A 174 8.70 6.03 8.95
CA MET A 174 7.33 6.02 8.42
C MET A 174 7.33 6.52 6.99
N HIS A 175 6.83 5.70 6.07
CA HIS A 175 6.85 5.97 4.64
C HIS A 175 5.49 5.70 4.01
N VAL A 176 5.07 6.56 3.10
CA VAL A 176 3.92 6.31 2.23
C VAL A 176 4.39 6.28 0.77
N VAL A 177 4.15 5.18 0.09
CA VAL A 177 4.40 5.08 -1.34
C VAL A 177 3.12 5.38 -2.10
N CYS A 178 3.22 6.30 -3.07
CA CYS A 178 2.12 6.77 -3.91
C CYS A 178 2.41 6.39 -5.38
N PRO A 179 2.24 5.11 -5.76
CA PRO A 179 2.47 4.69 -7.13
C PRO A 179 1.38 5.25 -8.06
N GLY A 180 1.75 5.40 -9.33
CA GLY A 180 0.80 5.61 -10.42
C GLY A 180 0.19 4.30 -10.90
N TYR A 181 0.06 4.16 -12.22
CA TYR A 181 -0.38 2.90 -12.82
C TYR A 181 0.77 1.90 -12.85
N VAL A 182 0.53 0.72 -12.29
CA VAL A 182 1.53 -0.37 -12.18
C VAL A 182 0.96 -1.60 -12.86
N HIS A 183 1.77 -2.32 -13.62
CA HIS A 183 1.39 -3.58 -14.25
C HIS A 183 1.09 -4.64 -13.18
N THR A 184 -0.19 -4.77 -12.81
CA THR A 184 -0.68 -5.69 -11.77
C THR A 184 -2.13 -6.07 -12.07
N GLU A 185 -2.64 -7.11 -11.41
CA GLU A 185 -4.05 -7.53 -11.48
C GLU A 185 -5.03 -6.51 -10.84
N PHE A 186 -4.53 -5.41 -10.24
CA PHE A 186 -5.35 -4.45 -9.49
C PHE A 186 -6.45 -3.81 -10.32
N HIS A 187 -6.15 -3.40 -11.55
CA HIS A 187 -7.10 -2.70 -12.42
C HIS A 187 -8.15 -3.67 -12.97
N ASP A 188 -7.73 -4.88 -13.32
CA ASP A 188 -8.63 -5.93 -13.80
C ASP A 188 -9.63 -6.33 -12.70
N ARG A 189 -9.14 -6.54 -11.48
CA ARG A 189 -9.99 -6.86 -10.32
C ARG A 189 -10.97 -5.73 -9.96
N ALA A 190 -10.60 -4.49 -10.23
CA ALA A 190 -11.47 -3.32 -10.02
C ALA A 190 -12.44 -3.08 -11.18
N GLY A 191 -12.36 -3.84 -12.28
CA GLY A 191 -13.17 -3.65 -13.47
C GLY A 191 -12.91 -2.31 -14.17
N ILE A 192 -11.67 -1.83 -14.15
CA ILE A 192 -11.30 -0.53 -14.72
C ILE A 192 -10.66 -0.75 -16.08
N ASP A 193 -11.29 -0.22 -17.13
CA ASP A 193 -10.71 -0.26 -18.48
C ASP A 193 -9.48 0.65 -18.57
N MET A 194 -8.35 0.05 -18.90
CA MET A 194 -7.04 0.69 -19.01
C MET A 194 -6.49 0.73 -20.44
N THR A 195 -7.27 0.29 -21.44
CA THR A 195 -6.82 0.16 -22.85
C THR A 195 -6.36 1.47 -23.48
N SER A 196 -6.86 2.60 -23.00
CA SER A 196 -6.52 3.94 -23.50
C SER A 196 -5.34 4.61 -22.80
N LEU A 197 -4.67 3.92 -21.86
CA LEU A 197 -3.56 4.52 -21.13
C LEU A 197 -2.25 4.39 -21.94
N PRO A 198 -1.52 5.49 -22.19
CA PRO A 198 -0.22 5.42 -22.87
C PRO A 198 0.80 4.57 -22.11
N SER A 199 1.64 3.83 -22.86
CA SER A 199 2.61 2.90 -22.26
C SER A 199 3.59 3.58 -21.29
N PHE A 200 4.00 4.81 -21.55
CA PHE A 200 4.92 5.55 -20.66
C PHE A 200 4.34 5.85 -19.27
N MET A 201 3.02 5.71 -19.09
CA MET A 201 2.36 5.91 -17.80
C MET A 201 2.43 4.64 -16.92
N TRP A 202 2.80 3.51 -17.49
CA TRP A 202 2.91 2.28 -16.73
C TRP A 202 4.26 2.16 -16.03
N LEU A 203 4.23 1.62 -14.82
CA LEU A 203 5.41 1.28 -14.02
C LEU A 203 5.49 -0.21 -13.85
N GLU A 204 6.72 -0.73 -13.76
CA GLU A 204 6.97 -2.10 -13.37
C GLU A 204 7.02 -2.23 -11.84
N VAL A 205 6.59 -3.38 -11.32
CA VAL A 205 6.56 -3.65 -9.88
C VAL A 205 7.95 -3.51 -9.27
N ASP A 206 8.98 -4.06 -9.92
CA ASP A 206 10.35 -4.05 -9.43
C ASP A 206 10.89 -2.62 -9.30
N ASP A 207 10.56 -1.74 -10.25
CA ASP A 207 10.95 -0.33 -10.19
C ASP A 207 10.27 0.40 -9.04
N VAL A 208 8.97 0.14 -8.82
CA VAL A 208 8.22 0.71 -7.69
C VAL A 208 8.84 0.29 -6.36
N VAL A 209 9.13 -1.00 -6.18
CA VAL A 209 9.72 -1.53 -4.94
C VAL A 209 11.13 -0.97 -4.75
N ARG A 210 11.98 -1.02 -5.77
CA ARG A 210 13.35 -0.51 -5.73
C ARG A 210 13.42 0.97 -5.38
N GLU A 211 12.64 1.82 -6.05
CA GLU A 211 12.59 3.26 -5.76
C GLU A 211 12.02 3.52 -4.35
N THR A 212 11.01 2.75 -3.92
CA THR A 212 10.46 2.89 -2.58
C THR A 212 11.50 2.62 -1.51
N LEU A 213 12.23 1.52 -1.61
CA LEU A 213 13.23 1.16 -0.60
C LEU A 213 14.42 2.12 -0.61
N ALA A 214 14.86 2.58 -1.78
CA ALA A 214 15.93 3.57 -1.89
C ALA A 214 15.54 4.92 -1.27
N ASP A 215 14.35 5.41 -1.56
CA ASP A 215 13.84 6.67 -1.03
C ASP A 215 13.53 6.58 0.48
N ALA A 216 13.02 5.43 0.96
CA ALA A 216 12.80 5.16 2.38
C ALA A 216 14.12 5.14 3.17
N ALA A 217 15.15 4.48 2.65
CA ALA A 217 16.50 4.49 3.23
C ALA A 217 17.10 5.91 3.28
N GLY A 218 16.72 6.78 2.35
CA GLY A 218 17.04 8.21 2.36
C GLY A 218 16.18 9.06 3.29
N GLY A 219 15.27 8.47 4.07
CA GLY A 219 14.42 9.16 5.05
C GLY A 219 13.22 9.90 4.45
N LYS A 220 12.86 9.67 3.18
CA LYS A 220 11.69 10.31 2.57
C LYS A 220 10.40 9.72 3.13
N VAL A 221 9.50 10.58 3.59
CA VAL A 221 8.17 10.18 4.09
C VAL A 221 7.23 9.89 2.94
N VAL A 222 7.07 10.81 1.98
CA VAL A 222 6.21 10.63 0.79
C VAL A 222 7.06 10.24 -0.40
N ILE A 223 6.83 9.05 -0.93
CA ILE A 223 7.57 8.44 -2.02
C ILE A 223 6.65 8.31 -3.24
N ILE A 224 7.07 8.85 -4.37
CA ILE A 224 6.30 8.82 -5.62
C ILE A 224 7.18 8.16 -6.69
N PRO A 225 7.02 6.85 -6.95
CA PRO A 225 7.80 6.17 -7.98
C PRO A 225 7.49 6.69 -9.38
N GLY A 226 8.53 6.75 -10.22
CA GLY A 226 8.44 7.18 -11.62
C GLY A 226 8.49 8.70 -11.80
N VAL A 227 9.37 9.14 -12.70
CA VAL A 227 9.60 10.58 -12.97
C VAL A 227 8.37 11.29 -13.50
N GLN A 228 7.55 10.59 -14.31
CA GLN A 228 6.29 11.12 -14.85
C GLN A 228 5.30 11.47 -13.73
N TYR A 229 5.21 10.66 -12.69
CA TYR A 229 4.30 10.90 -11.57
C TYR A 229 4.84 11.97 -10.63
N LYS A 230 6.15 12.04 -10.43
CA LYS A 230 6.80 13.15 -9.71
C LYS A 230 6.48 14.48 -10.39
N ALA A 231 6.60 14.55 -11.73
CA ALA A 231 6.27 15.74 -12.50
C ALA A 231 4.78 16.11 -12.41
N ILE A 232 3.87 15.16 -12.61
CA ILE A 232 2.42 15.37 -12.55
C ILE A 232 1.98 15.87 -11.17
N THR A 233 2.44 15.22 -10.10
CA THR A 233 2.06 15.60 -8.74
C THR A 233 2.65 16.93 -8.32
N THR A 234 3.87 17.25 -8.74
CA THR A 234 4.47 18.58 -8.50
C THR A 234 3.71 19.67 -9.24
N ALA A 235 3.42 19.47 -10.52
CA ALA A 235 2.63 20.42 -11.31
C ALA A 235 1.23 20.62 -10.71
N SER A 236 0.57 19.56 -10.26
CA SER A 236 -0.77 19.65 -9.67
C SER A 236 -0.83 20.49 -8.39
N ARG A 237 0.26 20.56 -7.64
CA ARG A 237 0.36 21.41 -6.43
C ARG A 237 0.41 22.90 -6.75
N MET A 238 0.86 23.27 -7.96
CA MET A 238 0.95 24.65 -8.42
C MET A 238 -0.36 25.16 -9.04
N VAL A 239 -1.29 24.26 -9.39
CA VAL A 239 -2.58 24.60 -9.99
C VAL A 239 -3.63 24.76 -8.91
N PRO A 240 -4.38 25.90 -8.88
CA PRO A 240 -5.50 26.06 -7.95
C PRO A 240 -6.51 24.91 -8.08
N ARG A 241 -7.00 24.40 -6.95
CA ARG A 241 -7.94 23.26 -6.90
C ARG A 241 -9.21 23.46 -7.75
N THR A 242 -9.63 24.68 -7.95
CA THR A 242 -10.77 25.04 -8.81
C THR A 242 -10.49 24.73 -10.29
N LEU A 243 -9.30 25.05 -10.77
CA LEU A 243 -8.88 24.78 -12.15
C LEU A 243 -8.60 23.28 -12.38
N SER A 244 -8.00 22.60 -11.41
CA SER A 244 -7.76 21.16 -11.51
C SER A 244 -9.06 20.37 -11.55
N ARG A 245 -10.11 20.77 -10.80
CA ARG A 245 -11.45 20.15 -10.86
C ARG A 245 -12.11 20.37 -12.22
N ALA A 246 -12.00 21.55 -12.82
CA ALA A 246 -12.53 21.82 -14.15
C ALA A 246 -11.86 20.96 -15.22
N ALA A 247 -10.53 20.83 -15.19
CA ALA A 247 -9.79 19.97 -16.11
C ALA A 247 -10.18 18.48 -15.97
N THR A 248 -10.31 17.96 -14.75
CA THR A 248 -10.72 16.57 -14.53
C THR A 248 -12.16 16.28 -14.96
N SER A 249 -13.07 17.26 -14.96
CA SER A 249 -14.43 17.09 -15.46
C SER A 249 -14.49 16.90 -16.98
N VAL A 250 -13.53 17.46 -17.73
CA VAL A 250 -13.44 17.35 -19.18
C VAL A 250 -12.73 16.06 -19.61
N PHE A 251 -11.62 15.71 -18.94
CA PHE A 251 -10.82 14.52 -19.30
C PHE A 251 -11.26 13.24 -18.61
N GLY A 252 -12.12 13.31 -17.61
CA GLY A 252 -12.54 12.17 -16.80
C GLY A 252 -13.84 11.48 -17.24
N ARG A 253 -14.45 11.86 -18.37
CA ARG A 253 -15.63 11.19 -18.89
C ARG A 253 -15.32 9.76 -19.33
N GLY A 254 -15.92 8.75 -18.67
CA GLY A 254 -15.82 7.33 -19.04
C GLY A 254 -15.06 6.43 -18.06
N ARG A 255 -14.42 6.95 -17.01
CA ARG A 255 -13.74 6.13 -15.99
C ARG A 255 -14.45 6.27 -14.64
N GLY A 256 -15.59 5.56 -14.48
CA GLY A 256 -16.29 5.48 -13.21
C GLY A 256 -15.42 4.76 -12.17
N ARG A 257 -14.93 5.50 -11.18
CA ARG A 257 -14.32 4.95 -9.96
C ARG A 257 -15.08 5.49 -8.76
N THR A 258 -15.50 4.61 -7.91
CA THR A 258 -16.00 4.97 -6.57
C THR A 258 -14.91 4.95 -5.54
#